data_9958957eb392c7376779b905aef46bf1
#
_entry.id   9958957eb392c7376779b905aef46bf1
#
_cell.length_a   1.000
_cell.length_b   1.000
_cell.length_c   1.000
_cell.angle_alpha   90.00
_cell.angle_beta   90.00
_cell.angle_gamma   90.00
#
_symmetry.space_group_name_H-M   'P 1'
#
loop_
_entity.id
_entity.type
_entity.pdbx_description
1 polymer ?
#
loop_
_entity_poly.entity_id
_entity_poly.type
_entity_poly.pdbx_seq_one_letter_code
_entity_poly.pdbx_strand_id
1 'polypeptide(L)'
;WESIDDRYDAREILEYQFERLEWAAEKRLEVLRKGYVLGDIVTQKSDKGGIAFKVQVKNGTTGHNVPTGFTGERLVWLEVTVTDATGKVVFRSGHRDPNGDLLDGHSSYVHAGKMDLDPYLLSLQSYFVTQNGRGGEIEHVIPIPYPVISLPRVLPSPLSLVFTGEPPTERNHKRGIEPLGERWGNYEVKAEQLAGKWPYKATVKLIQQPAPVNLLIAMQDVGFDYGLTPKQAGDALVAGAQTLWEREVKFDIRSSGEKASIDRPNHLDVGDLNGQGSDLAETLLQELNDQ
;
A
#
# COMPACT_ATOMS: atom_id res chain seq x y z
N TRP A 1 2.93 17.48 36.88
CA TRP A 1 2.03 18.62 37.02
C TRP A 1 2.10 19.11 38.48
N GLU A 2 2.46 20.36 38.67
CA GLU A 2 2.74 20.89 40.00
C GLU A 2 1.48 21.36 40.74
N SER A 3 0.43 21.75 40.03
CA SER A 3 -0.85 22.19 40.59
C SER A 3 -2.07 21.51 39.98
N ILE A 4 -3.23 21.72 40.60
CA ILE A 4 -4.53 21.29 40.07
C ILE A 4 -4.88 22.10 38.82
N ASP A 5 -4.54 23.40 38.81
CA ASP A 5 -4.80 24.30 37.68
C ASP A 5 -4.01 23.87 36.46
N ASP A 6 -2.71 23.50 36.60
CA ASP A 6 -1.91 22.98 35.52
C ASP A 6 -2.52 21.69 34.88
N ARG A 7 -3.22 20.90 35.68
CA ARG A 7 -3.91 19.70 35.17
C ARG A 7 -5.16 20.04 34.37
N TYR A 8 -5.89 21.07 34.77
CA TYR A 8 -7.06 21.56 34.01
C TYR A 8 -6.63 22.17 32.70
N ASP A 9 -5.62 23.04 32.71
CA ASP A 9 -5.09 23.65 31.49
C ASP A 9 -4.54 22.60 30.53
N ALA A 10 -3.81 21.61 31.04
CA ALA A 10 -3.29 20.51 30.24
C ALA A 10 -4.43 19.67 29.63
N ARG A 11 -5.53 19.46 30.36
CA ARG A 11 -6.69 18.73 29.87
C ARG A 11 -7.40 19.48 28.75
N GLU A 12 -7.60 20.79 28.91
CA GLU A 12 -8.21 21.64 27.87
C GLU A 12 -7.37 21.64 26.59
N ILE A 13 -6.04 21.74 26.72
CA ILE A 13 -5.11 21.65 25.59
C ILE A 13 -5.22 20.29 24.91
N LEU A 14 -5.28 19.20 25.67
CA LEU A 14 -5.39 17.84 25.13
C LEU A 14 -6.72 17.64 24.39
N GLU A 15 -7.85 18.06 24.97
CA GLU A 15 -9.16 17.97 24.34
C GLU A 15 -9.16 18.70 22.98
N TYR A 16 -8.65 19.91 22.93
CA TYR A 16 -8.50 20.68 21.69
C TYR A 16 -7.58 19.99 20.67
N GLN A 17 -6.48 19.38 21.09
CA GLN A 17 -5.59 18.64 20.20
C GLN A 17 -6.25 17.36 19.67
N PHE A 18 -7.04 16.66 20.49
CA PHE A 18 -7.76 15.46 20.04
C PHE A 18 -8.76 15.77 18.95
N GLU A 19 -9.57 16.83 19.06
CA GLU A 19 -10.48 17.26 18.00
C GLU A 19 -9.75 17.50 16.67
N ARG A 20 -8.58 18.16 16.72
CA ARG A 20 -7.77 18.41 15.53
C ARG A 20 -7.16 17.13 14.94
N LEU A 21 -6.75 16.21 15.78
CA LEU A 21 -6.22 14.93 15.33
C LEU A 21 -7.32 14.06 14.69
N GLU A 22 -8.53 14.06 15.21
CA GLU A 22 -9.69 13.39 14.61
C GLU A 22 -10.00 13.99 13.24
N TRP A 23 -10.11 15.32 13.15
CA TRP A 23 -10.28 15.99 11.86
C TRP A 23 -9.15 15.65 10.87
N ALA A 24 -7.90 15.67 11.32
CA ALA A 24 -6.75 15.33 10.48
C ALA A 24 -6.78 13.87 10.02
N ALA A 25 -7.29 12.95 10.86
CA ALA A 25 -7.45 11.54 10.49
C ALA A 25 -8.48 11.35 9.37
N GLU A 26 -9.62 12.05 9.43
CA GLU A 26 -10.63 12.05 8.36
C GLU A 26 -10.06 12.63 7.07
N LYS A 27 -9.41 13.79 7.13
CA LYS A 27 -8.80 14.44 5.96
C LYS A 27 -7.68 13.61 5.35
N ARG A 28 -6.91 12.90 6.16
CA ARG A 28 -5.90 11.96 5.69
C ARG A 28 -6.52 10.88 4.78
N LEU A 29 -7.65 10.29 5.20
CA LEU A 29 -8.32 9.26 4.41
C LEU A 29 -8.85 9.81 3.07
N GLU A 30 -9.41 11.02 3.09
CA GLU A 30 -9.86 11.72 1.89
C GLU A 30 -8.70 11.95 0.90
N VAL A 31 -7.57 12.47 1.38
CA VAL A 31 -6.38 12.70 0.56
C VAL A 31 -5.81 11.39 0.00
N LEU A 32 -5.77 10.33 0.82
CA LEU A 32 -5.30 9.03 0.37
C LEU A 32 -6.20 8.45 -0.73
N ARG A 33 -7.51 8.57 -0.61
CA ARG A 33 -8.46 8.11 -1.63
C ARG A 33 -8.38 8.90 -2.94
N LYS A 34 -8.04 10.19 -2.88
CA LYS A 34 -7.75 10.98 -4.08
C LYS A 34 -6.46 10.55 -4.76
N GLY A 35 -5.45 10.20 -3.98
CA GLY A 35 -4.14 9.78 -4.49
C GLY A 35 -4.11 8.33 -5.02
N TYR A 36 -4.81 7.43 -4.35
CA TYR A 36 -4.82 6.00 -4.69
C TYR A 36 -6.23 5.58 -5.09
N VAL A 37 -6.42 5.24 -6.36
CA VAL A 37 -7.72 4.87 -6.90
C VAL A 37 -7.72 3.40 -7.29
N LEU A 38 -8.69 2.64 -6.75
CA LEU A 38 -8.96 1.29 -7.23
C LEU A 38 -9.74 1.39 -8.55
N GLY A 39 -9.07 1.11 -9.65
CA GLY A 39 -9.61 1.19 -11.00
C GLY A 39 -10.42 -0.04 -11.40
N ASP A 40 -10.32 -0.44 -12.65
CA ASP A 40 -11.09 -1.53 -13.22
C ASP A 40 -10.63 -2.89 -12.70
N ILE A 41 -11.58 -3.82 -12.57
CA ILE A 41 -11.33 -5.24 -12.39
C ILE A 41 -11.79 -5.93 -13.66
N VAL A 42 -10.85 -6.56 -14.38
CA VAL A 42 -11.12 -7.18 -15.68
C VAL A 42 -10.88 -8.67 -15.59
N THR A 43 -11.90 -9.46 -15.90
CA THR A 43 -11.78 -10.91 -16.03
C THR A 43 -10.99 -11.26 -17.29
N GLN A 44 -10.19 -12.30 -17.19
CA GLN A 44 -9.40 -12.82 -18.29
C GLN A 44 -9.76 -14.30 -18.53
N LYS A 45 -9.55 -14.76 -19.74
CA LYS A 45 -9.69 -16.18 -20.02
C LYS A 45 -8.53 -16.93 -19.37
N SER A 46 -8.82 -17.92 -18.55
CA SER A 46 -7.80 -18.84 -18.05
C SER A 46 -7.64 -20.01 -19.03
N ASP A 47 -6.42 -20.20 -19.51
CA ASP A 47 -6.11 -21.30 -20.45
C ASP A 47 -6.23 -22.69 -19.80
N LYS A 48 -6.25 -22.76 -18.46
CA LYS A 48 -6.27 -24.00 -17.67
C LYS A 48 -7.59 -24.23 -16.92
N GLY A 49 -8.67 -23.54 -17.31
CA GLY A 49 -9.99 -23.73 -16.70
C GLY A 49 -10.14 -23.13 -15.28
N GLY A 50 -9.21 -22.28 -14.86
CA GLY A 50 -9.26 -21.53 -13.61
C GLY A 50 -10.02 -20.21 -13.74
N ILE A 51 -9.93 -19.36 -12.70
CA ILE A 51 -10.39 -17.97 -12.72
C ILE A 51 -9.16 -17.07 -12.85
N ALA A 52 -9.13 -16.24 -13.90
CA ALA A 52 -8.10 -15.25 -14.10
C ALA A 52 -8.71 -13.85 -14.18
N PHE A 53 -8.11 -12.89 -13.48
CA PHE A 53 -8.52 -11.49 -13.51
C PHE A 53 -7.36 -10.58 -13.18
N LYS A 54 -7.51 -9.32 -13.58
CA LYS A 54 -6.55 -8.27 -13.24
C LYS A 54 -7.26 -7.10 -12.57
N VAL A 55 -6.54 -6.45 -11.68
CA VAL A 55 -7.02 -5.32 -10.87
C VAL A 55 -6.13 -4.12 -11.14
N GLN A 56 -6.74 -3.00 -11.47
CA GLN A 56 -6.07 -1.75 -11.76
C GLN A 56 -5.96 -0.90 -10.50
N VAL A 57 -4.77 -0.35 -10.25
CA VAL A 57 -4.53 0.72 -9.28
C VAL A 57 -4.02 1.93 -10.03
N LYS A 58 -4.63 3.08 -9.82
CA LYS A 58 -4.30 4.34 -10.50
C LYS A 58 -3.74 5.36 -9.52
N ASN A 59 -2.85 6.21 -10.03
CA ASN A 59 -2.52 7.47 -9.40
C ASN A 59 -3.54 8.53 -9.82
N GLY A 60 -4.36 8.99 -8.87
CA GLY A 60 -5.36 10.04 -9.09
C GLY A 60 -4.79 11.46 -9.09
N THR A 61 -3.46 11.63 -8.94
CA THR A 61 -2.82 12.94 -8.90
C THR A 61 -2.18 13.29 -10.23
N THR A 62 -2.07 14.60 -10.51
CA THR A 62 -1.44 15.12 -11.73
C THR A 62 0.00 15.59 -11.49
N GLY A 63 0.43 15.73 -10.25
CA GLY A 63 1.65 16.45 -9.89
C GLY A 63 2.82 15.59 -9.43
N HIS A 64 2.59 14.36 -8.95
CA HIS A 64 3.66 13.56 -8.34
C HIS A 64 3.35 12.06 -8.36
N ASN A 65 4.40 11.25 -8.19
CA ASN A 65 4.25 9.81 -8.03
C ASN A 65 3.58 9.46 -6.69
N VAL A 66 2.88 8.33 -6.65
CA VAL A 66 2.37 7.74 -5.40
C VAL A 66 2.98 6.35 -5.19
N PRO A 67 3.44 6.01 -3.99
CA PRO A 67 3.57 6.84 -2.78
C PRO A 67 4.48 8.05 -2.96
N THR A 68 4.24 9.11 -2.15
CA THR A 68 5.11 10.29 -2.09
C THR A 68 6.03 10.24 -0.88
N GLY A 69 7.08 11.07 -0.91
CA GLY A 69 8.07 11.14 0.16
C GLY A 69 8.98 9.92 0.17
N PHE A 70 9.22 9.34 1.33
CA PHE A 70 10.05 8.18 1.49
C PHE A 70 9.27 6.90 1.12
N THR A 71 9.39 6.51 -0.13
CA THR A 71 8.54 5.45 -0.74
C THR A 71 8.85 4.04 -0.21
N GLY A 72 10.02 3.83 0.41
CA GLY A 72 10.37 2.58 1.07
C GLY A 72 9.67 2.36 2.41
N GLU A 73 9.17 3.45 3.03
CA GLU A 73 8.47 3.39 4.32
C GLU A 73 6.94 3.35 4.19
N ARG A 74 6.40 3.41 2.97
CA ARG A 74 4.96 3.47 2.77
C ARG A 74 4.45 2.22 2.11
N LEU A 75 3.59 1.50 2.84
CA LEU A 75 2.90 0.34 2.31
C LEU A 75 1.57 0.75 1.69
N VAL A 76 1.41 0.48 0.40
CA VAL A 76 0.13 0.49 -0.31
C VAL A 76 0.09 -0.74 -1.20
N TRP A 77 -0.92 -1.58 -1.01
CA TRP A 77 -1.00 -2.86 -1.71
C TRP A 77 -2.43 -3.31 -1.95
N LEU A 78 -2.57 -4.30 -2.83
CA LEU A 78 -3.82 -5.03 -3.01
C LEU A 78 -3.87 -6.27 -2.11
N GLU A 79 -4.94 -6.40 -1.32
CA GLU A 79 -5.33 -7.64 -0.66
C GLU A 79 -6.48 -8.27 -1.45
N VAL A 80 -6.29 -9.51 -1.86
CA VAL A 80 -7.26 -10.25 -2.67
C VAL A 80 -7.59 -11.57 -1.99
N THR A 81 -8.87 -11.81 -1.77
CA THR A 81 -9.38 -13.08 -1.25
C THR A 81 -10.46 -13.62 -2.17
N VAL A 82 -10.33 -14.88 -2.61
CA VAL A 82 -11.38 -15.55 -3.37
C VAL A 82 -12.03 -16.62 -2.51
N THR A 83 -13.37 -16.58 -2.45
CA THR A 83 -14.19 -17.54 -1.70
C THR A 83 -15.15 -18.26 -2.62
N ASP A 84 -15.52 -19.48 -2.27
CA ASP A 84 -16.63 -20.20 -2.91
C ASP A 84 -18.00 -19.74 -2.35
N ALA A 85 -19.09 -20.29 -2.89
CA ALA A 85 -20.47 -19.96 -2.46
C ALA A 85 -20.75 -20.31 -0.99
N THR A 86 -19.93 -21.09 -0.32
CA THR A 86 -20.04 -21.43 1.11
C THR A 86 -19.23 -20.51 2.00
N GLY A 87 -18.47 -19.58 1.42
CA GLY A 87 -17.55 -18.69 2.13
C GLY A 87 -16.17 -19.31 2.38
N LYS A 88 -15.88 -20.51 1.88
CA LYS A 88 -14.57 -21.13 1.99
C LYS A 88 -13.57 -20.40 1.12
N VAL A 89 -12.45 -19.97 1.72
CA VAL A 89 -11.35 -19.33 0.99
C VAL A 89 -10.61 -20.36 0.13
N VAL A 90 -10.44 -20.03 -1.14
CA VAL A 90 -9.74 -20.86 -2.14
C VAL A 90 -8.45 -20.18 -2.66
N PHE A 91 -8.34 -18.86 -2.52
CA PHE A 91 -7.16 -18.11 -2.94
C PHE A 91 -6.96 -16.88 -2.06
N ARG A 92 -5.71 -16.52 -1.83
CA ARG A 92 -5.29 -15.31 -1.12
C ARG A 92 -4.05 -14.71 -1.74
N SER A 93 -3.99 -13.37 -1.76
CA SER A 93 -2.79 -12.58 -2.05
C SER A 93 -2.83 -11.28 -1.27
N GLY A 94 -1.67 -10.74 -0.93
CA GLY A 94 -1.54 -9.50 -0.15
C GLY A 94 -1.85 -9.68 1.34
N HIS A 95 -1.83 -10.91 1.86
CA HIS A 95 -2.02 -11.19 3.27
C HIS A 95 -0.70 -11.01 4.03
N ARG A 96 -0.82 -10.74 5.31
CA ARG A 96 0.32 -10.51 6.21
C ARG A 96 0.79 -11.81 6.85
N ASP A 97 2.07 -11.83 7.21
CA ASP A 97 2.63 -12.81 8.11
C ASP A 97 2.18 -12.55 9.58
N PRO A 98 2.52 -13.44 10.55
CA PRO A 98 2.17 -13.25 11.95
C PRO A 98 2.77 -12.00 12.62
N ASN A 99 3.81 -11.40 12.05
CA ASN A 99 4.37 -10.14 12.53
C ASN A 99 3.62 -8.92 11.98
N GLY A 100 2.88 -9.08 10.88
CA GLY A 100 2.15 -8.01 10.21
C GLY A 100 2.81 -7.46 8.96
N ASP A 101 3.90 -8.08 8.49
CA ASP A 101 4.56 -7.74 7.23
C ASP A 101 3.92 -8.48 6.05
N LEU A 102 4.06 -7.93 4.83
CA LEU A 102 3.61 -8.59 3.62
C LEU A 102 4.53 -9.79 3.30
N LEU A 103 3.98 -10.80 2.63
CA LEU A 103 4.71 -12.00 2.24
C LEU A 103 5.63 -11.73 1.03
N ASP A 104 6.56 -10.81 1.21
CA ASP A 104 7.59 -10.43 0.23
C ASP A 104 9.00 -10.57 0.83
N GLY A 105 10.00 -9.94 0.21
CA GLY A 105 11.38 -9.95 0.69
C GLY A 105 11.59 -9.30 2.07
N HIS A 106 10.62 -8.55 2.60
CA HIS A 106 10.71 -7.95 3.94
C HIS A 106 10.25 -8.88 5.07
N SER A 107 9.47 -9.93 4.77
CA SER A 107 8.96 -10.84 5.78
C SER A 107 10.06 -11.74 6.35
N SER A 108 10.25 -11.68 7.66
CA SER A 108 11.15 -12.60 8.37
C SER A 108 10.70 -14.06 8.28
N TYR A 109 9.41 -14.31 8.12
CA TYR A 109 8.85 -15.64 7.93
C TYR A 109 9.19 -16.22 6.56
N VAL A 110 9.18 -15.39 5.52
CA VAL A 110 9.62 -15.79 4.16
C VAL A 110 11.11 -16.07 4.15
N HIS A 111 11.93 -15.19 4.75
CA HIS A 111 13.37 -15.41 4.85
C HIS A 111 13.74 -16.67 5.63
N ALA A 112 12.97 -17.02 6.66
CA ALA A 112 13.19 -18.22 7.44
C ALA A 112 12.63 -19.50 6.77
N GLY A 113 12.03 -19.39 5.58
CA GLY A 113 11.38 -20.51 4.88
C GLY A 113 10.16 -21.07 5.61
N LYS A 114 9.54 -20.29 6.51
CA LYS A 114 8.34 -20.70 7.27
C LYS A 114 7.04 -20.39 6.52
N MET A 115 7.09 -19.43 5.62
CA MET A 115 5.98 -19.05 4.74
C MET A 115 6.51 -18.82 3.32
N ASP A 116 5.70 -19.13 2.33
CA ASP A 116 6.05 -18.89 0.94
C ASP A 116 5.90 -17.41 0.60
N LEU A 117 6.74 -16.94 -0.31
CA LEU A 117 6.62 -15.63 -0.93
C LEU A 117 5.32 -15.58 -1.75
N ASP A 118 4.57 -14.47 -1.65
CA ASP A 118 3.36 -14.26 -2.44
C ASP A 118 3.71 -13.80 -3.87
N PRO A 119 3.57 -14.67 -4.88
CA PRO A 119 3.94 -14.33 -6.26
C PRO A 119 2.94 -13.39 -6.95
N TYR A 120 1.77 -13.17 -6.34
CA TYR A 120 0.70 -12.33 -6.87
C TYR A 120 0.63 -10.95 -6.20
N LEU A 121 1.48 -10.68 -5.23
CA LEU A 121 1.46 -9.43 -4.46
C LEU A 121 1.70 -8.22 -5.36
N LEU A 122 0.72 -7.34 -5.46
CA LEU A 122 0.91 -5.98 -5.94
C LEU A 122 1.11 -5.05 -4.76
N SER A 123 2.35 -4.63 -4.53
CA SER A 123 2.72 -3.60 -3.55
C SER A 123 3.41 -2.44 -4.26
N LEU A 124 3.11 -1.22 -3.84
CA LEU A 124 3.74 0.02 -4.34
C LEU A 124 4.95 0.45 -3.49
N GLN A 125 5.30 -0.34 -2.47
CA GLN A 125 6.48 -0.07 -1.65
C GLN A 125 7.75 -0.21 -2.50
N SER A 126 8.61 0.79 -2.41
CA SER A 126 9.95 0.72 -3.01
C SER A 126 10.90 -0.08 -2.13
N TYR A 127 11.88 -0.73 -2.73
CA TYR A 127 12.91 -1.42 -1.96
C TYR A 127 14.27 -0.74 -2.07
N PHE A 128 15.05 -0.94 -1.02
CA PHE A 128 16.48 -0.68 -1.05
C PHE A 128 17.20 -2.01 -1.26
N VAL A 129 18.04 -2.08 -2.27
CA VAL A 129 18.79 -3.27 -2.62
C VAL A 129 20.28 -2.95 -2.69
N THR A 130 21.11 -3.85 -2.18
CA THR A 130 22.56 -3.80 -2.35
C THR A 130 23.02 -4.94 -3.23
N GLN A 131 24.14 -4.72 -3.92
CA GLN A 131 24.79 -5.78 -4.67
C GLN A 131 25.66 -6.62 -3.72
N ASN A 132 25.41 -7.93 -3.71
CA ASN A 132 26.27 -8.87 -3.05
C ASN A 132 27.57 -9.05 -3.85
N GLY A 133 28.70 -9.17 -3.18
CA GLY A 133 30.00 -9.46 -3.81
C GLY A 133 30.06 -10.75 -4.65
N ARG A 134 29.05 -11.60 -4.55
CA ARG A 134 28.85 -12.81 -5.38
C ARG A 134 27.90 -12.61 -6.56
N GLY A 135 27.47 -11.38 -6.84
CA GLY A 135 26.67 -11.04 -8.01
C GLY A 135 25.14 -11.09 -7.81
N GLY A 136 24.65 -11.36 -6.59
CA GLY A 136 23.21 -11.27 -6.25
C GLY A 136 22.82 -9.91 -5.70
N GLU A 137 21.53 -9.64 -5.57
CA GLU A 137 20.98 -8.48 -4.87
C GLU A 137 20.40 -8.90 -3.53
N ILE A 138 20.59 -8.05 -2.51
CA ILE A 138 20.02 -8.22 -1.17
C ILE A 138 19.12 -7.03 -0.90
N GLU A 139 17.89 -7.31 -0.53
CA GLU A 139 16.94 -6.29 -0.10
C GLU A 139 17.23 -5.85 1.34
N HIS A 140 17.11 -4.56 1.61
CA HIS A 140 17.30 -3.95 2.92
C HIS A 140 16.03 -3.28 3.40
N VAL A 141 15.71 -3.50 4.67
CA VAL A 141 14.59 -2.86 5.37
C VAL A 141 14.90 -1.40 5.68
N ILE A 142 16.11 -1.12 6.11
CA ILE A 142 16.57 0.25 6.39
C ILE A 142 17.41 0.72 5.21
N PRO A 143 17.15 1.92 4.68
CA PRO A 143 18.01 2.49 3.66
C PRO A 143 19.39 2.73 4.22
N ILE A 144 20.40 2.27 3.51
CA ILE A 144 21.77 2.58 3.83
C ILE A 144 22.00 4.08 3.61
N PRO A 145 22.80 4.78 4.46
CA PRO A 145 22.87 6.24 4.49
C PRO A 145 23.55 6.89 3.29
N TYR A 146 23.54 6.25 2.15
CA TYR A 146 24.01 6.83 0.91
C TYR A 146 22.85 7.46 0.14
N PRO A 147 23.02 8.65 -0.47
CA PRO A 147 22.01 9.23 -1.31
C PRO A 147 21.81 8.36 -2.55
N VAL A 148 20.90 7.42 -2.47
CA VAL A 148 20.54 6.58 -3.61
C VAL A 148 19.77 7.43 -4.58
N ILE A 149 20.38 7.78 -5.69
CA ILE A 149 19.68 8.41 -6.79
C ILE A 149 18.73 7.40 -7.37
N SER A 150 17.52 7.74 -7.30
CA SER A 150 16.34 6.95 -7.52
C SER A 150 16.03 6.70 -8.99
N LEU A 151 16.98 6.20 -9.74
CA LEU A 151 16.67 5.60 -11.04
C LEU A 151 16.42 4.11 -10.86
N PRO A 152 15.41 3.55 -11.56
CA PRO A 152 15.03 2.15 -11.37
C PRO A 152 16.12 1.15 -11.79
N ARG A 153 17.23 1.59 -12.29
CA ARG A 153 18.40 0.75 -12.62
C ARG A 153 19.67 1.52 -12.38
N VAL A 154 20.37 1.04 -11.40
CA VAL A 154 21.82 1.09 -11.20
C VAL A 154 22.57 2.11 -12.06
N LEU A 155 22.51 3.35 -11.66
CA LEU A 155 23.61 4.26 -11.93
C LEU A 155 24.22 4.60 -10.58
N PRO A 156 25.54 4.38 -10.43
CA PRO A 156 26.25 4.84 -9.25
C PRO A 156 25.97 6.35 -9.05
N SER A 157 25.71 6.73 -7.80
CA SER A 157 25.62 8.15 -7.49
C SER A 157 26.99 8.78 -7.76
N PRO A 158 27.10 9.83 -8.58
CA PRO A 158 28.37 10.54 -8.77
C PRO A 158 28.95 11.05 -7.45
N LEU A 159 28.10 11.35 -6.47
CA LEU A 159 28.51 11.77 -5.13
C LEU A 159 29.22 10.66 -4.36
N SER A 160 28.81 9.41 -4.52
CA SER A 160 29.47 8.26 -3.89
C SER A 160 30.90 8.09 -4.41
N LEU A 161 31.10 8.21 -5.71
CA LEU A 161 32.44 8.19 -6.32
C LEU A 161 33.34 9.32 -5.81
N VAL A 162 32.76 10.50 -5.56
CA VAL A 162 33.52 11.67 -5.07
C VAL A 162 33.91 11.51 -3.59
N PHE A 163 33.02 10.96 -2.76
CA PHE A 163 33.26 10.89 -1.31
C PHE A 163 33.92 9.59 -0.86
N THR A 164 33.65 8.47 -1.51
CA THR A 164 34.14 7.15 -1.09
C THR A 164 35.15 6.55 -2.06
N GLY A 165 35.26 7.08 -3.27
CA GLY A 165 36.12 6.51 -4.32
C GLY A 165 35.58 5.20 -4.91
N GLU A 166 34.41 4.72 -4.43
CA GLU A 166 33.80 3.48 -4.88
C GLU A 166 32.39 3.76 -5.45
N PRO A 167 31.98 3.05 -6.50
CA PRO A 167 30.63 3.15 -7.01
C PRO A 167 29.64 2.65 -5.96
N PRO A 168 28.49 3.31 -5.76
CA PRO A 168 27.47 2.83 -4.84
C PRO A 168 26.95 1.46 -5.30
N THR A 169 26.90 0.58 -4.33
CA THR A 169 26.34 -0.77 -4.51
C THR A 169 24.83 -0.81 -4.19
N GLU A 170 24.30 0.29 -3.66
CA GLU A 170 22.90 0.41 -3.24
C GLU A 170 22.07 1.11 -4.29
N ARG A 171 20.82 0.71 -4.40
CA ARG A 171 19.83 1.35 -5.23
C ARG A 171 18.43 1.32 -4.62
N ASN A 172 17.62 2.29 -4.98
CA ASN A 172 16.19 2.30 -4.70
C ASN A 172 15.44 1.77 -5.92
N HIS A 173 14.80 0.60 -5.77
CA HIS A 173 13.92 0.06 -6.78
C HIS A 173 12.51 0.63 -6.58
N LYS A 174 12.16 1.64 -7.36
CA LYS A 174 10.86 2.30 -7.29
C LYS A 174 9.75 1.46 -7.90
N ARG A 175 8.66 1.31 -7.14
CA ARG A 175 7.44 0.65 -7.57
C ARG A 175 6.23 1.59 -7.63
N GLY A 176 6.40 2.83 -7.30
CA GLY A 176 5.33 3.83 -7.33
C GLY A 176 4.71 4.00 -8.72
N ILE A 177 3.57 4.67 -8.73
CA ILE A 177 2.81 4.99 -9.93
C ILE A 177 3.04 6.46 -10.26
N GLU A 178 3.46 6.75 -11.48
CA GLU A 178 3.61 8.10 -12.03
C GLU A 178 2.28 8.86 -12.09
N PRO A 179 2.29 10.21 -12.17
CA PRO A 179 1.08 11.00 -12.28
C PRO A 179 0.16 10.51 -13.41
N LEU A 180 -1.12 10.32 -13.10
CA LEU A 180 -2.13 9.76 -13.99
C LEU A 180 -1.81 8.36 -14.54
N GLY A 181 -0.76 7.74 -14.05
CA GLY A 181 -0.36 6.38 -14.42
C GLY A 181 -1.14 5.30 -13.68
N GLU A 182 -0.85 4.05 -14.03
CA GLU A 182 -1.52 2.88 -13.46
C GLU A 182 -0.58 1.68 -13.29
N ARG A 183 -0.99 0.74 -12.43
CA ARG A 183 -0.38 -0.58 -12.26
C ARG A 183 -1.48 -1.64 -12.22
N TRP A 184 -1.16 -2.83 -12.71
CA TRP A 184 -2.08 -3.95 -12.75
C TRP A 184 -1.56 -5.11 -11.90
N GLY A 185 -2.37 -5.55 -10.92
CA GLY A 185 -2.19 -6.83 -10.26
C GLY A 185 -2.85 -7.93 -11.09
N ASN A 186 -2.14 -9.02 -11.37
CA ASN A 186 -2.66 -10.15 -12.13
C ASN A 186 -2.84 -11.33 -11.18
N TYR A 187 -4.04 -11.92 -11.20
CA TYR A 187 -4.42 -12.99 -10.28
C TYR A 187 -4.93 -14.18 -11.08
N GLU A 188 -4.46 -15.36 -10.71
CA GLU A 188 -4.90 -16.64 -11.30
C GLU A 188 -5.21 -17.64 -10.19
N VAL A 189 -6.47 -18.04 -10.10
CA VAL A 189 -6.91 -19.15 -9.26
C VAL A 189 -6.96 -20.38 -10.12
N LYS A 190 -6.10 -21.33 -9.84
CA LYS A 190 -5.97 -22.53 -10.64
C LYS A 190 -7.21 -23.42 -10.53
N ALA A 191 -7.52 -24.19 -11.59
CA ALA A 191 -8.68 -25.07 -11.63
C ALA A 191 -8.73 -26.07 -10.44
N GLU A 192 -7.59 -26.56 -10.00
CA GLU A 192 -7.45 -27.46 -8.85
C GLU A 192 -7.86 -26.83 -7.52
N GLN A 193 -7.77 -25.50 -7.40
CA GLN A 193 -8.22 -24.74 -6.22
C GLN A 193 -9.74 -24.50 -6.24
N LEU A 194 -10.38 -24.65 -7.39
CA LEU A 194 -11.82 -24.42 -7.59
C LEU A 194 -12.67 -25.68 -7.30
N ALA A 195 -12.29 -26.44 -6.29
CA ALA A 195 -13.03 -27.64 -5.87
C ALA A 195 -14.33 -27.33 -5.07
N GLY A 196 -14.61 -26.06 -4.82
CA GLY A 196 -15.77 -25.59 -4.05
C GLY A 196 -17.03 -25.42 -4.89
N LYS A 197 -18.03 -24.79 -4.29
CA LYS A 197 -19.32 -24.52 -4.97
C LYS A 197 -19.31 -23.17 -5.67
N TRP A 198 -19.78 -23.14 -6.91
CA TRP A 198 -20.05 -21.90 -7.64
C TRP A 198 -21.28 -21.14 -7.08
N PRO A 199 -21.39 -19.82 -7.19
CA PRO A 199 -20.39 -18.90 -7.75
C PRO A 199 -19.21 -18.66 -6.82
N TYR A 200 -18.06 -18.29 -7.39
CA TYR A 200 -16.93 -17.76 -6.61
C TYR A 200 -17.00 -16.24 -6.51
N LYS A 201 -16.44 -15.70 -5.45
CA LYS A 201 -16.39 -14.26 -5.19
C LYS A 201 -14.99 -13.83 -4.84
N ALA A 202 -14.45 -12.84 -5.56
CA ALA A 202 -13.23 -12.14 -5.15
C ALA A 202 -13.60 -10.88 -4.39
N THR A 203 -13.04 -10.72 -3.20
CA THR A 203 -13.00 -9.45 -2.45
C THR A 203 -11.62 -8.84 -2.66
N VAL A 204 -11.59 -7.63 -3.20
CA VAL A 204 -10.38 -6.87 -3.52
C VAL A 204 -10.35 -5.61 -2.67
N LYS A 205 -9.27 -5.44 -1.89
CA LYS A 205 -9.04 -4.26 -1.06
C LYS A 205 -7.77 -3.57 -1.48
N LEU A 206 -7.81 -2.25 -1.61
CA LEU A 206 -6.62 -1.41 -1.69
C LEU A 206 -6.36 -0.85 -0.29
N ILE A 207 -5.25 -1.26 0.30
CA ILE A 207 -4.93 -0.97 1.70
C ILE A 207 -3.67 -0.10 1.76
N GLN A 208 -3.66 0.84 2.71
CA GLN A 208 -2.51 1.66 3.07
C GLN A 208 -2.14 1.44 4.53
N GLN A 209 -0.85 1.31 4.81
CA GLN A 209 -0.27 1.26 6.14
C GLN A 209 0.87 2.29 6.22
N PRO A 210 0.97 3.05 7.34
CA PRO A 210 1.94 4.15 7.45
C PRO A 210 3.40 3.73 7.27
N ALA A 211 3.77 2.56 7.80
CA ALA A 211 5.10 2.01 7.73
C ALA A 211 5.07 0.47 7.80
N PRO A 212 6.09 -0.23 7.26
CA PRO A 212 6.28 -1.66 7.48
C PRO A 212 6.58 -1.97 8.96
N VAL A 213 6.12 -3.12 9.44
CA VAL A 213 6.39 -3.54 10.84
C VAL A 213 7.88 -3.82 11.02
N ASN A 214 8.51 -4.50 10.07
CA ASN A 214 9.93 -4.81 10.13
C ASN A 214 10.83 -3.55 10.18
N LEU A 215 10.44 -2.46 9.53
CA LEU A 215 11.15 -1.18 9.64
C LEU A 215 11.09 -0.66 11.08
N LEU A 216 9.93 -0.69 11.71
CA LEU A 216 9.77 -0.23 13.07
C LEU A 216 10.59 -1.06 14.06
N ILE A 217 10.62 -2.38 13.88
CA ILE A 217 11.46 -3.30 14.67
C ILE A 217 12.94 -2.98 14.47
N ALA A 218 13.37 -2.79 13.21
CA ALA A 218 14.75 -2.44 12.91
C ALA A 218 15.16 -1.10 13.53
N MET A 219 14.26 -0.11 13.57
CA MET A 219 14.51 1.17 14.23
C MET A 219 14.65 1.00 15.76
N GLN A 220 13.86 0.11 16.38
CA GLN A 220 14.03 -0.22 17.81
C GLN A 220 15.37 -0.91 18.07
N ASP A 221 15.81 -1.79 17.18
CA ASP A 221 17.10 -2.49 17.32
C ASP A 221 18.30 -1.55 17.25
N VAL A 222 18.17 -0.40 16.56
CA VAL A 222 19.21 0.65 16.53
C VAL A 222 19.04 1.69 17.64
N GLY A 223 18.14 1.49 18.58
CA GLY A 223 18.03 2.27 19.82
C GLY A 223 16.88 3.27 19.91
N PHE A 224 15.95 3.28 18.95
CA PHE A 224 14.73 4.07 19.10
C PHE A 224 13.76 3.41 20.07
N ASP A 225 13.44 4.12 21.15
CA ASP A 225 12.48 3.66 22.16
C ASP A 225 11.12 4.32 21.93
N TYR A 226 10.12 3.53 21.60
CA TYR A 226 8.73 3.98 21.45
C TYR A 226 7.90 3.78 22.72
N GLY A 227 8.50 3.30 23.80
CA GLY A 227 7.79 2.91 25.01
C GLY A 227 6.88 1.68 24.83
N LEU A 228 7.07 0.94 23.73
CA LEU A 228 6.30 -0.25 23.34
C LEU A 228 7.24 -1.41 23.04
N THR A 229 6.79 -2.63 23.32
CA THR A 229 7.50 -3.80 22.79
C THR A 229 7.36 -3.89 21.27
N PRO A 230 8.28 -4.56 20.55
CA PRO A 230 8.18 -4.76 19.10
C PRO A 230 6.83 -5.31 18.66
N LYS A 231 6.28 -6.25 19.43
CA LYS A 231 4.95 -6.83 19.16
C LYS A 231 3.83 -5.79 19.28
N GLN A 232 3.82 -5.00 20.36
CA GLN A 232 2.81 -3.95 20.56
C GLN A 232 2.89 -2.87 19.46
N ALA A 233 4.11 -2.47 19.08
CA ALA A 233 4.32 -1.53 18.02
C ALA A 233 3.85 -2.07 16.65
N GLY A 234 4.16 -3.33 16.35
CA GLY A 234 3.67 -4.02 15.16
C GLY A 234 2.14 -4.11 15.11
N ASP A 235 1.50 -4.52 16.23
CA ASP A 235 0.04 -4.60 16.34
C ASP A 235 -0.62 -3.23 16.13
N ALA A 236 -0.03 -2.17 16.68
CA ALA A 236 -0.53 -0.80 16.49
C ALA A 236 -0.45 -0.35 15.01
N LEU A 237 0.64 -0.67 14.31
CA LEU A 237 0.78 -0.37 12.88
C LEU A 237 -0.25 -1.14 12.04
N VAL A 238 -0.45 -2.41 12.32
CA VAL A 238 -1.45 -3.25 11.63
C VAL A 238 -2.86 -2.73 11.89
N ALA A 239 -3.18 -2.37 13.14
CA ALA A 239 -4.47 -1.78 13.50
C ALA A 239 -4.70 -0.40 12.87
N GLY A 240 -3.63 0.37 12.64
CA GLY A 240 -3.65 1.67 11.98
C GLY A 240 -3.75 1.63 10.46
N ALA A 241 -3.72 0.44 9.84
CA ALA A 241 -3.87 0.29 8.41
C ALA A 241 -5.28 0.72 7.95
N GLN A 242 -5.35 1.39 6.80
CA GLN A 242 -6.57 1.94 6.25
C GLN A 242 -6.97 1.20 4.97
N THR A 243 -8.17 0.63 4.94
CA THR A 243 -8.78 0.18 3.69
C THR A 243 -9.27 1.40 2.92
N LEU A 244 -8.59 1.76 1.86
CA LEU A 244 -8.95 2.90 1.02
C LEU A 244 -10.16 2.57 0.16
N TRP A 245 -10.15 1.38 -0.45
CA TRP A 245 -11.18 0.90 -1.34
C TRP A 245 -11.41 -0.58 -1.13
N GLU A 246 -12.67 -1.00 -1.28
CA GLU A 246 -13.06 -2.40 -1.29
C GLU A 246 -14.07 -2.63 -2.41
N ARG A 247 -13.89 -3.72 -3.18
CA ARG A 247 -14.82 -4.14 -4.22
C ARG A 247 -14.96 -5.65 -4.23
N GLU A 248 -16.16 -6.11 -4.59
CA GLU A 248 -16.47 -7.51 -4.80
C GLU A 248 -16.74 -7.79 -6.27
N VAL A 249 -16.23 -8.93 -6.75
CA VAL A 249 -16.49 -9.44 -8.10
C VAL A 249 -16.95 -10.86 -8.00
N LYS A 250 -18.08 -11.18 -8.66
CA LYS A 250 -18.63 -12.55 -8.74
C LYS A 250 -18.22 -13.20 -10.04
N PHE A 251 -17.85 -14.46 -9.95
CA PHE A 251 -17.51 -15.30 -11.08
C PHE A 251 -18.53 -16.43 -11.18
N ASP A 252 -19.30 -16.45 -12.27
CA ASP A 252 -20.25 -17.49 -12.59
C ASP A 252 -19.65 -18.49 -13.60
N ILE A 253 -20.15 -19.70 -13.64
CA ILE A 253 -19.68 -20.78 -14.56
C ILE A 253 -19.66 -20.34 -16.03
N ARG A 254 -20.49 -19.36 -16.39
CA ARG A 254 -20.63 -18.84 -17.76
C ARG A 254 -19.67 -17.72 -18.13
N SER A 255 -18.94 -17.17 -17.18
CA SER A 255 -18.12 -15.94 -17.38
C SER A 255 -16.72 -16.19 -17.95
N SER A 256 -16.46 -17.38 -18.54
CA SER A 256 -15.24 -17.61 -19.32
C SER A 256 -15.24 -16.79 -20.62
N GLY A 257 -15.20 -15.45 -20.54
CA GLY A 257 -15.11 -14.55 -21.68
C GLY A 257 -15.96 -13.27 -21.63
N GLU A 258 -16.83 -13.09 -20.64
CA GLU A 258 -17.63 -11.87 -20.47
C GLU A 258 -17.11 -10.99 -19.32
N LYS A 259 -17.28 -9.67 -19.47
CA LYS A 259 -16.94 -8.70 -18.41
C LYS A 259 -17.72 -9.05 -17.14
N ALA A 260 -17.04 -9.28 -16.04
CA ALA A 260 -17.68 -9.48 -14.75
C ALA A 260 -18.63 -8.34 -14.42
N SER A 261 -19.83 -8.68 -13.94
CA SER A 261 -20.74 -7.67 -13.40
C SER A 261 -20.12 -7.11 -12.12
N ILE A 262 -19.74 -5.85 -12.16
CA ILE A 262 -19.21 -5.14 -11.00
C ILE A 262 -20.39 -4.68 -10.20
N ASP A 263 -20.63 -5.28 -9.02
CA ASP A 263 -21.50 -4.68 -8.01
C ASP A 263 -20.78 -3.41 -7.50
N ARG A 264 -21.18 -2.26 -8.02
CA ARG A 264 -20.69 -0.97 -7.55
C ARG A 264 -21.35 -0.69 -6.22
N PRO A 265 -20.64 -0.59 -5.11
CA PRO A 265 -21.23 0.01 -3.92
C PRO A 265 -21.62 1.46 -4.28
N ASN A 266 -22.85 1.82 -3.98
CA ASN A 266 -23.40 3.17 -4.15
C ASN A 266 -22.69 4.17 -3.25
N HIS A 267 -21.44 4.56 -3.51
CA HIS A 267 -20.89 5.81 -2.99
C HIS A 267 -19.55 6.14 -3.67
N LEU A 268 -19.56 7.30 -4.29
CA LEU A 268 -18.50 8.03 -4.94
C LEU A 268 -18.24 7.61 -6.40
N ASP A 269 -19.09 8.13 -7.26
CA ASP A 269 -18.75 8.26 -8.69
C ASP A 269 -17.54 9.21 -8.79
N VAL A 270 -16.43 8.71 -9.34
CA VAL A 270 -15.19 9.51 -9.52
C VAL A 270 -15.44 10.71 -10.44
N GLY A 271 -16.53 10.68 -11.22
CA GLY A 271 -17.02 11.81 -12.01
C GLY A 271 -17.38 13.05 -11.18
N ASP A 272 -17.92 12.86 -9.96
CA ASP A 272 -18.28 13.97 -9.09
C ASP A 272 -17.08 14.64 -8.40
N LEU A 273 -15.96 13.93 -8.26
CA LEU A 273 -14.74 14.50 -7.64
C LEU A 273 -14.00 15.44 -8.59
N ASN A 274 -14.13 15.27 -9.91
CA ASN A 274 -13.55 16.19 -10.88
C ASN A 274 -14.36 17.52 -10.99
N GLY A 275 -15.65 17.51 -10.68
CA GLY A 275 -16.48 18.72 -10.62
C GLY A 275 -16.19 19.57 -9.38
N GLN A 276 -16.04 18.96 -8.22
CA GLN A 276 -15.82 19.71 -6.96
C GLN A 276 -14.42 20.34 -6.85
N GLY A 277 -13.41 19.79 -7.55
CA GLY A 277 -12.06 20.39 -7.59
C GLY A 277 -12.00 21.69 -8.38
N SER A 278 -12.81 21.84 -9.42
CA SER A 278 -12.92 23.07 -10.20
C SER A 278 -13.71 24.16 -9.46
N ASP A 279 -14.79 23.78 -8.80
CA ASP A 279 -15.64 24.74 -8.07
C ASP A 279 -14.92 25.30 -6.84
N LEU A 280 -14.08 24.50 -6.14
CA LEU A 280 -13.30 24.98 -5.01
C LEU A 280 -12.16 25.90 -5.46
N ALA A 281 -11.54 25.61 -6.61
CA ALA A 281 -10.50 26.46 -7.17
C ALA A 281 -11.05 27.80 -7.67
N GLU A 282 -12.23 27.78 -8.29
CA GLU A 282 -12.93 29.01 -8.74
C GLU A 282 -13.41 29.84 -7.55
N THR A 283 -13.93 29.22 -6.49
CA THR A 283 -14.35 29.91 -5.26
C THR A 283 -13.15 30.57 -4.55
N LEU A 284 -12.02 29.87 -4.44
CA LEU A 284 -10.80 30.44 -3.83
C LEU A 284 -10.18 31.55 -4.69
N LEU A 285 -10.25 31.47 -6.01
CA LEU A 285 -9.80 32.54 -6.90
C LEU A 285 -10.72 33.76 -6.85
N GLN A 286 -12.01 33.58 -6.63
CA GLN A 286 -12.97 34.68 -6.47
C GLN A 286 -12.77 35.39 -5.12
N GLU A 287 -12.56 34.66 -4.03
CA GLU A 287 -12.24 35.24 -2.71
C GLU A 287 -10.90 35.99 -2.69
N LEU A 288 -9.91 35.59 -3.51
CA LEU A 288 -8.63 36.27 -3.63
C LEU A 288 -8.72 37.56 -4.51
N ASN A 289 -9.68 37.65 -5.40
CA ASN A 289 -9.88 38.82 -6.23
C ASN A 289 -10.76 39.90 -5.57
N ASP A 290 -11.50 39.54 -4.52
CA ASP A 290 -12.39 40.44 -3.75
C ASP A 290 -11.68 41.06 -2.54
N GLN A 291 -10.37 40.80 -2.33
CA GLN A 291 -9.50 41.43 -1.33
C GLN A 291 -8.52 42.44 -1.96
#